data_e8e5bb0c51d507c06623869cf7351f01
#
_entry.id   e8e5bb0c51d507c06623869cf7351f01
#
_cell.length_a   1.000
_cell.length_b   1.000
_cell.length_c   1.000
_cell.angle_alpha   90.00
_cell.angle_beta   90.00
_cell.angle_gamma   90.00
#
_symmetry.space_group_name_H-M   'P 1'
#
loop_
_entity.id
_entity.type
_entity.pdbx_description
1 polymer ?
#
loop_
_entity_poly.entity_id
_entity_poly.type
_entity_poly.pdbx_seq_one_letter_code
_entity_poly.pdbx_strand_id
1 'polypeptide(L)'
;FTNAYAHPLCSPTRASILTGQYPSRHGITTASGHLPARPEGTARYPKGAPRDKPLLYASSKNFLDPDLVTLADVLSENGYVTGHYGKWHLGLAPEHWPEEYGFQSSFHAQPSPGPPGSNYFSPYGVTQTRKPGQKGPVGNITDGPEGEYITDRLTEESIAFIEANKNKPFFLNLWQYGVHGPWG
;
A
#
# COMPACT_ATOMS: atom_id res chain seq x y z
N PHE A 1 -11.53 -9.66 19.67
CA PHE A 1 -12.59 -9.03 18.86
C PHE A 1 -13.53 -10.11 18.36
N THR A 2 -14.82 -9.93 18.56
CA THR A 2 -15.85 -10.87 18.07
C THR A 2 -16.37 -10.49 16.68
N ASN A 3 -16.23 -9.23 16.29
CA ASN A 3 -16.65 -8.69 14.99
C ASN A 3 -15.58 -7.74 14.48
N ALA A 4 -15.07 -8.01 13.27
CA ALA A 4 -14.15 -7.14 12.54
C ALA A 4 -14.52 -7.19 11.06
N TYR A 5 -14.79 -6.04 10.46
CA TYR A 5 -15.22 -5.92 9.09
C TYR A 5 -14.30 -4.98 8.31
N ALA A 6 -14.04 -5.32 7.06
CA ALA A 6 -13.25 -4.52 6.15
C ALA A 6 -13.95 -4.42 4.80
N HIS A 7 -13.58 -3.42 4.00
CA HIS A 7 -14.00 -3.37 2.61
C HIS A 7 -13.35 -4.55 1.83
N PRO A 8 -14.02 -5.21 0.89
CA PRO A 8 -13.54 -6.46 0.27
C PRO A 8 -12.35 -6.30 -0.70
N LEU A 9 -11.83 -5.09 -0.89
CA LEU A 9 -10.72 -4.81 -1.82
C LEU A 9 -9.52 -4.18 -1.14
N CYS A 10 -8.32 -4.39 -1.70
CA CYS A 10 -7.02 -3.98 -1.15
C CYS A 10 -6.92 -2.48 -0.85
N SER A 11 -6.80 -1.63 -1.90
CA SER A 11 -6.57 -0.19 -1.74
C SER A 11 -7.70 0.50 -0.96
N PRO A 12 -9.00 0.22 -1.20
CA PRO A 12 -10.08 0.78 -0.39
C PRO A 12 -9.96 0.47 1.10
N THR A 13 -9.71 -0.79 1.46
CA THR A 13 -9.54 -1.19 2.87
C THR A 13 -8.34 -0.52 3.51
N ARG A 14 -7.20 -0.48 2.81
CA ARG A 14 -5.96 0.13 3.31
C ARG A 14 -6.15 1.61 3.58
N ALA A 15 -6.73 2.34 2.64
CA ALA A 15 -7.06 3.74 2.80
C ALA A 15 -8.04 3.96 3.97
N SER A 16 -9.05 3.11 4.10
CA SER A 16 -10.02 3.20 5.20
C SER A 16 -9.38 2.97 6.57
N ILE A 17 -8.46 2.01 6.69
CA ILE A 17 -7.73 1.75 7.95
C ILE A 17 -6.86 2.95 8.33
N LEU A 18 -6.13 3.53 7.37
CA LEU A 18 -5.25 4.66 7.65
C LEU A 18 -6.00 5.95 7.98
N THR A 19 -7.15 6.21 7.35
CA THR A 19 -7.86 7.49 7.45
C THR A 19 -9.10 7.44 8.35
N GLY A 20 -9.57 6.26 8.75
CA GLY A 20 -10.86 6.10 9.43
C GLY A 20 -12.08 6.43 8.55
N GLN A 21 -11.91 6.56 7.23
CA GLN A 21 -12.96 6.97 6.32
C GLN A 21 -13.47 5.83 5.45
N TYR A 22 -14.73 5.92 5.03
CA TYR A 22 -15.29 5.01 4.03
C TYR A 22 -14.75 5.30 2.62
N PRO A 23 -14.67 4.28 1.74
CA PRO A 23 -14.20 4.44 0.35
C PRO A 23 -14.91 5.54 -0.44
N SER A 24 -16.19 5.78 -0.18
CA SER A 24 -16.96 6.86 -0.80
C SER A 24 -16.46 8.27 -0.40
N ARG A 25 -15.79 8.42 0.75
CA ARG A 25 -15.22 9.69 1.21
C ARG A 25 -13.83 9.92 0.65
N HIS A 26 -12.90 8.99 0.84
CA HIS A 26 -11.53 9.14 0.32
C HIS A 26 -11.44 8.91 -1.20
N GLY A 27 -12.46 8.34 -1.84
CA GLY A 27 -12.57 8.22 -3.29
C GLY A 27 -11.81 7.03 -3.92
N ILE A 28 -11.16 6.20 -3.13
CA ILE A 28 -10.52 4.96 -3.60
C ILE A 28 -11.54 3.84 -3.46
N THR A 29 -12.13 3.40 -4.58
CA THR A 29 -13.24 2.44 -4.60
C THR A 29 -12.87 1.11 -5.27
N THR A 30 -11.67 1.04 -5.88
CA THR A 30 -11.13 -0.17 -6.50
C THR A 30 -9.67 -0.39 -6.11
N ALA A 31 -9.13 -1.58 -6.39
CA ALA A 31 -7.73 -1.92 -6.15
C ALA A 31 -6.81 -1.27 -7.20
N SER A 32 -6.67 0.05 -7.19
CA SER A 32 -6.01 0.86 -8.22
C SER A 32 -4.74 1.58 -7.75
N GLY A 33 -4.29 1.37 -6.52
CA GLY A 33 -3.12 2.07 -5.96
C GLY A 33 -1.77 1.82 -6.66
N HIS A 34 -1.73 0.94 -7.64
CA HIS A 34 -0.56 0.67 -8.50
C HIS A 34 -0.63 1.39 -9.85
N LEU A 35 -1.70 2.13 -10.12
CA LEU A 35 -1.88 2.86 -11.37
C LEU A 35 -1.41 4.31 -11.22
N PRO A 36 -0.94 4.94 -12.29
CA PRO A 36 -0.63 6.37 -12.29
C PRO A 36 -1.81 7.22 -11.84
N ALA A 37 -1.51 8.37 -11.24
CA ALA A 37 -2.53 9.37 -10.95
C ALA A 37 -3.32 9.70 -12.21
N ARG A 38 -4.63 9.86 -12.07
CA ARG A 38 -5.46 10.29 -13.19
C ARG A 38 -5.18 11.77 -13.48
N PRO A 39 -5.23 12.19 -14.75
CA PRO A 39 -5.09 13.59 -15.10
C PRO A 39 -6.08 14.47 -14.32
N GLU A 40 -5.64 15.66 -13.95
CA GLU A 40 -6.50 16.66 -13.34
C GLU A 40 -7.73 16.93 -14.22
N GLY A 41 -8.89 17.12 -13.62
CA GLY A 41 -10.15 17.28 -14.34
C GLY A 41 -10.78 16.00 -14.87
N THR A 42 -10.19 14.83 -14.61
CA THR A 42 -10.82 13.54 -14.95
C THR A 42 -12.21 13.46 -14.30
N ALA A 43 -13.24 13.29 -15.13
CA ALA A 43 -14.61 13.20 -14.65
C ALA A 43 -14.79 12.06 -13.62
N ARG A 44 -15.46 12.36 -12.51
CA ARG A 44 -15.80 11.39 -11.47
C ARG A 44 -16.61 10.21 -12.02
N TYR A 45 -17.48 10.50 -12.98
CA TYR A 45 -18.29 9.50 -13.66
C TYR A 45 -17.90 9.44 -15.13
N PRO A 46 -17.69 8.26 -15.70
CA PRO A 46 -17.49 8.12 -17.13
C PRO A 46 -18.75 8.56 -17.89
N LYS A 47 -18.60 8.98 -19.15
CA LYS A 47 -19.72 9.46 -19.99
C LYS A 47 -20.77 8.39 -20.32
N GLY A 48 -20.46 7.13 -20.06
CA GLY A 48 -21.37 5.99 -20.25
C GLY A 48 -20.88 4.75 -19.53
N ALA A 49 -21.79 3.84 -19.24
CA ALA A 49 -21.43 2.54 -18.69
C ALA A 49 -20.66 1.70 -19.73
N PRO A 50 -19.69 0.86 -19.32
CA PRO A 50 -19.12 -0.15 -20.20
C PRO A 50 -20.22 -1.03 -20.82
N ARG A 51 -20.04 -1.42 -22.08
CA ARG A 51 -21.09 -2.20 -22.81
C ARG A 51 -21.44 -3.52 -22.16
N ASP A 52 -20.52 -4.09 -21.40
CA ASP A 52 -20.61 -5.37 -20.70
C ASP A 52 -21.11 -5.24 -19.25
N LYS A 53 -21.44 -4.03 -18.80
CA LYS A 53 -21.84 -3.78 -17.41
C LYS A 53 -23.15 -3.00 -17.30
N PRO A 54 -24.07 -3.45 -16.46
CA PRO A 54 -25.40 -2.83 -16.34
C PRO A 54 -25.41 -1.51 -15.57
N LEU A 55 -24.29 -1.19 -14.87
CA LEU A 55 -24.22 -0.04 -13.96
C LEU A 55 -23.07 0.90 -14.32
N LEU A 56 -23.35 2.19 -14.22
CA LEU A 56 -22.38 3.25 -14.24
C LEU A 56 -21.85 3.47 -12.81
N TYR A 57 -20.54 3.40 -12.61
CA TYR A 57 -19.91 3.63 -11.32
C TYR A 57 -18.87 4.74 -11.37
N ALA A 58 -18.65 5.38 -10.21
CA ALA A 58 -17.68 6.44 -10.10
C ALA A 58 -16.26 5.94 -10.36
N SER A 59 -15.45 6.79 -11.00
CA SER A 59 -14.02 6.52 -11.17
C SER A 59 -13.32 6.50 -9.81
N SER A 60 -12.51 5.47 -9.55
CA SER A 60 -11.67 5.39 -8.36
C SER A 60 -10.49 6.35 -8.46
N LYS A 61 -10.08 6.97 -7.35
CA LYS A 61 -8.73 7.54 -7.21
C LYS A 61 -7.71 6.40 -7.22
N ASN A 62 -6.50 6.68 -7.74
CA ASN A 62 -5.41 5.70 -7.84
C ASN A 62 -4.36 5.86 -6.73
N PHE A 63 -4.55 6.82 -5.85
CA PHE A 63 -3.65 7.09 -4.72
C PHE A 63 -4.44 7.63 -3.54
N LEU A 64 -3.87 7.49 -2.34
CA LEU A 64 -4.37 8.19 -1.16
C LEU A 64 -4.05 9.68 -1.31
N ASP A 65 -5.02 10.53 -0.99
CA ASP A 65 -4.85 11.97 -1.07
C ASP A 65 -3.89 12.42 0.04
N PRO A 66 -2.77 13.12 -0.27
CA PRO A 66 -1.83 13.56 0.75
C PRO A 66 -2.42 14.57 1.75
N ASP A 67 -3.52 15.24 1.40
CA ASP A 67 -4.20 16.17 2.30
C ASP A 67 -5.04 15.46 3.38
N LEU A 68 -5.17 14.14 3.30
CA LEU A 68 -5.89 13.36 4.30
C LEU A 68 -4.97 12.99 5.46
N VAL A 69 -5.34 13.41 6.65
CA VAL A 69 -4.66 13.00 7.87
C VAL A 69 -4.83 11.50 8.09
N THR A 70 -3.73 10.80 8.28
CA THR A 70 -3.70 9.36 8.56
C THR A 70 -3.48 9.06 10.03
N LEU A 71 -3.72 7.82 10.41
CA LEU A 71 -3.37 7.33 11.75
C LEU A 71 -1.87 7.47 12.04
N ALA A 72 -1.01 7.27 11.03
CA ALA A 72 0.43 7.39 11.19
C ALA A 72 0.87 8.84 11.38
N ASP A 73 0.24 9.81 10.70
CA ASP A 73 0.47 11.24 10.94
C ASP A 73 0.18 11.60 12.40
N VAL A 74 -1.02 11.26 12.87
CA VAL A 74 -1.44 11.56 14.24
C VAL A 74 -0.50 10.93 15.27
N LEU A 75 -0.11 9.67 15.07
CA LEU A 75 0.79 8.98 15.99
C LEU A 75 2.20 9.56 15.96
N SER A 76 2.74 9.86 14.77
CA SER A 76 4.05 10.47 14.62
C SER A 76 4.12 11.85 15.28
N GLU A 77 3.11 12.69 15.10
CA GLU A 77 3.01 14.00 15.76
C GLU A 77 2.90 13.90 17.29
N ASN A 78 2.43 12.76 17.80
CA ASN A 78 2.33 12.49 19.23
C ASN A 78 3.51 11.63 19.78
N GLY A 79 4.64 11.61 19.08
CA GLY A 79 5.90 11.05 19.58
C GLY A 79 6.04 9.54 19.41
N TYR A 80 5.19 8.91 18.62
CA TYR A 80 5.37 7.51 18.24
C TYR A 80 6.43 7.37 17.15
N VAL A 81 7.25 6.34 17.23
CA VAL A 81 8.07 5.90 16.10
C VAL A 81 7.18 5.08 15.16
N THR A 82 7.09 5.51 13.89
CA THR A 82 6.16 4.91 12.94
C THR A 82 6.89 4.18 11.82
N GLY A 83 6.45 2.96 11.49
CA GLY A 83 6.99 2.14 10.41
C GLY A 83 5.89 1.47 9.58
N HIS A 84 6.11 1.40 8.25
CA HIS A 84 5.26 0.65 7.33
C HIS A 84 6.05 -0.46 6.65
N TYR A 85 5.70 -1.72 6.90
CA TYR A 85 6.39 -2.89 6.37
C TYR A 85 5.46 -3.74 5.52
N GLY A 86 5.89 -4.02 4.30
CA GLY A 86 5.15 -4.82 3.33
C GLY A 86 4.31 -4.02 2.33
N LYS A 87 3.25 -4.62 1.85
CA LYS A 87 2.43 -4.11 0.74
C LYS A 87 1.84 -2.72 1.02
N TRP A 88 2.14 -1.74 0.14
CA TRP A 88 1.55 -0.40 0.21
C TRP A 88 0.23 -0.29 -0.58
N HIS A 89 0.30 -0.26 -1.89
CA HIS A 89 -0.84 -0.25 -2.82
C HIS A 89 -1.79 0.95 -2.66
N LEU A 90 -1.26 2.12 -2.28
CA LEU A 90 -2.00 3.37 -2.11
C LEU A 90 -1.44 4.54 -2.93
N GLY A 91 -0.67 4.25 -3.97
CA GLY A 91 -0.09 5.22 -4.89
C GLY A 91 1.33 4.89 -5.27
N LEU A 92 1.90 5.69 -6.16
CA LEU A 92 3.24 5.52 -6.70
C LEU A 92 4.24 6.45 -6.02
N ALA A 93 5.47 5.98 -5.86
CA ALA A 93 6.58 6.81 -5.40
C ALA A 93 6.97 7.85 -6.48
N PRO A 94 7.57 8.98 -6.07
CA PRO A 94 7.81 9.36 -4.66
C PRO A 94 6.59 9.99 -3.97
N GLU A 95 5.66 10.60 -4.69
CA GLU A 95 4.64 11.51 -4.19
C GLU A 95 3.60 10.82 -3.29
N HIS A 96 3.48 9.50 -3.38
CA HIS A 96 2.47 8.72 -2.64
C HIS A 96 3.10 7.53 -1.93
N TRP A 97 4.31 7.74 -1.37
CA TRP A 97 5.02 6.72 -0.62
C TRP A 97 4.66 6.75 0.86
N PRO A 98 4.85 5.67 1.66
CA PRO A 98 4.47 5.66 3.07
C PRO A 98 4.97 6.85 3.89
N GLU A 99 6.17 7.35 3.59
CA GLU A 99 6.78 8.48 4.29
C GLU A 99 6.02 9.80 4.10
N GLU A 100 5.25 9.93 3.02
CA GLU A 100 4.36 11.09 2.79
C GLU A 100 3.06 11.04 3.63
N TYR A 101 2.85 9.95 4.38
CA TYR A 101 1.65 9.69 5.18
C TYR A 101 1.98 9.38 6.65
N GLY A 102 3.02 10.04 7.19
CA GLY A 102 3.37 9.98 8.60
C GLY A 102 4.19 8.77 9.04
N PHE A 103 4.61 7.90 8.12
CA PHE A 103 5.55 6.85 8.44
C PHE A 103 6.99 7.37 8.35
N GLN A 104 7.79 7.15 9.40
CA GLN A 104 9.20 7.55 9.47
C GLN A 104 10.13 6.58 8.74
N SER A 105 9.66 5.36 8.50
CA SER A 105 10.39 4.34 7.75
C SER A 105 9.44 3.39 7.03
N SER A 106 9.90 2.87 5.89
CA SER A 106 9.21 1.77 5.21
C SER A 106 10.18 0.67 4.81
N PHE A 107 9.71 -0.57 4.79
CA PHE A 107 10.48 -1.73 4.37
C PHE A 107 9.64 -2.63 3.47
N HIS A 108 10.22 -3.03 2.34
CA HIS A 108 9.55 -3.85 1.32
C HIS A 108 8.19 -3.28 0.88
N ALA A 109 8.02 -1.97 0.95
CA ALA A 109 6.85 -1.29 0.41
C ALA A 109 6.88 -1.30 -1.13
N GLN A 110 5.73 -1.54 -1.74
CA GLN A 110 5.57 -1.41 -3.19
C GLN A 110 4.12 -1.08 -3.57
N PRO A 111 3.92 -0.42 -4.72
CA PRO A 111 2.57 -0.10 -5.19
C PRO A 111 1.84 -1.29 -5.81
N SER A 112 2.54 -2.37 -6.19
CA SER A 112 1.94 -3.54 -6.83
C SER A 112 0.90 -4.22 -5.93
N PRO A 113 -0.18 -4.78 -6.50
CA PRO A 113 -1.21 -5.46 -5.73
C PRO A 113 -0.74 -6.80 -5.13
N GLY A 114 0.16 -7.51 -5.79
CA GLY A 114 0.68 -8.82 -5.38
C GLY A 114 2.08 -8.77 -4.79
N PRO A 115 2.69 -9.93 -4.57
CA PRO A 115 4.07 -10.00 -4.10
C PRO A 115 5.05 -9.38 -5.11
N PRO A 116 6.23 -8.92 -4.66
CA PRO A 116 7.22 -8.33 -5.53
C PRO A 116 7.61 -9.29 -6.67
N GLY A 117 7.63 -8.77 -7.89
CA GLY A 117 7.98 -9.59 -9.05
C GLY A 117 7.05 -10.75 -9.33
N SER A 118 5.88 -10.79 -8.69
CA SER A 118 5.00 -11.97 -8.67
C SER A 118 5.66 -13.18 -8.00
N ASN A 119 6.60 -12.96 -7.09
CA ASN A 119 7.35 -13.99 -6.42
C ASN A 119 7.35 -13.80 -4.91
N TYR A 120 7.12 -14.87 -4.18
CA TYR A 120 7.20 -14.92 -2.72
C TYR A 120 8.59 -15.28 -2.20
N PHE A 121 9.46 -15.76 -3.07
CA PHE A 121 10.80 -16.21 -2.73
C PHE A 121 11.86 -15.34 -3.41
N SER A 122 12.93 -15.04 -2.69
CA SER A 122 14.10 -14.34 -3.25
C SER A 122 14.79 -15.19 -4.34
N PRO A 123 15.22 -14.55 -5.43
CA PRO A 123 15.16 -13.12 -5.73
C PRO A 123 13.73 -12.67 -6.05
N TYR A 124 13.30 -11.57 -5.40
CA TYR A 124 11.93 -11.07 -5.53
C TYR A 124 11.65 -10.31 -6.84
N GLY A 125 12.56 -10.39 -7.80
CA GLY A 125 12.41 -9.74 -9.10
C GLY A 125 12.49 -8.21 -9.04
N VAL A 126 13.31 -7.68 -8.16
CA VAL A 126 13.52 -6.23 -7.94
C VAL A 126 14.07 -5.52 -9.18
N THR A 127 14.67 -6.26 -10.10
CA THR A 127 15.13 -5.80 -11.41
C THR A 127 13.99 -5.48 -12.36
N GLN A 128 12.77 -5.38 -11.85
CA GLN A 128 11.60 -5.12 -12.69
C GLN A 128 11.76 -3.84 -13.49
N THR A 129 11.79 -4.06 -14.79
CA THR A 129 11.60 -3.00 -15.75
C THR A 129 10.22 -2.39 -15.52
N ARG A 130 10.19 -1.10 -15.23
CA ARG A 130 8.93 -0.36 -15.17
C ARG A 130 8.18 -0.50 -16.46
N LYS A 131 6.87 -0.61 -16.38
CA LYS A 131 6.03 -0.44 -17.57
C LYS A 131 6.25 0.97 -18.15
N PRO A 132 6.26 1.13 -19.49
CA PRO A 132 6.39 2.44 -20.10
C PRO A 132 5.42 3.45 -19.47
N GLY A 133 5.94 4.62 -19.08
CA GLY A 133 5.15 5.70 -18.47
C GLY A 133 5.10 5.71 -16.94
N GLN A 134 5.60 4.70 -16.26
CA GLN A 134 5.73 4.73 -14.79
C GLN A 134 7.00 5.47 -14.37
N LYS A 135 6.86 6.42 -13.44
CA LYS A 135 7.97 7.16 -12.81
C LYS A 135 8.13 6.72 -11.34
N GLY A 136 9.32 6.89 -10.80
CA GLY A 136 9.62 6.56 -9.40
C GLY A 136 10.15 5.13 -9.18
N PRO A 137 10.64 4.77 -7.99
CA PRO A 137 11.08 3.42 -7.68
C PRO A 137 9.90 2.43 -7.72
N VAL A 138 10.18 1.18 -8.07
CA VAL A 138 9.16 0.11 -8.09
C VAL A 138 8.79 -0.33 -6.66
N GLY A 139 9.56 0.11 -5.69
CA GLY A 139 9.45 -0.20 -4.28
C GLY A 139 10.82 -0.11 -3.63
N ASN A 140 10.90 -0.29 -2.34
CA ASN A 140 12.17 -0.42 -1.61
C ASN A 140 12.49 -1.89 -1.28
N ILE A 141 12.12 -2.79 -2.18
CA ILE A 141 12.39 -4.22 -2.08
C ILE A 141 13.88 -4.49 -2.33
N THR A 142 14.49 -5.27 -1.46
CA THR A 142 15.85 -5.79 -1.62
C THR A 142 15.83 -7.30 -1.61
N ASP A 143 16.56 -7.92 -2.53
CA ASP A 143 16.72 -9.38 -2.52
C ASP A 143 17.51 -9.82 -1.28
N GLY A 144 17.11 -10.95 -0.73
CA GLY A 144 17.82 -11.70 0.28
C GLY A 144 18.51 -12.94 -0.30
N PRO A 145 18.94 -13.87 0.54
CA PRO A 145 19.43 -15.18 0.10
C PRO A 145 18.44 -15.88 -0.84
N GLU A 146 18.96 -16.69 -1.76
CA GLU A 146 18.12 -17.47 -2.66
C GLU A 146 17.14 -18.36 -1.87
N GLY A 147 15.86 -18.29 -2.23
CA GLY A 147 14.80 -19.05 -1.57
C GLY A 147 14.28 -18.43 -0.27
N GLU A 148 14.77 -17.26 0.16
CA GLU A 148 14.21 -16.55 1.32
C GLU A 148 12.74 -16.22 1.08
N TYR A 149 11.86 -16.60 2.02
CA TYR A 149 10.43 -16.33 1.92
C TYR A 149 10.11 -14.92 2.44
N ILE A 150 9.44 -14.10 1.64
CA ILE A 150 9.19 -12.68 1.94
C ILE A 150 8.43 -12.46 3.26
N THR A 151 7.56 -13.40 3.64
CA THR A 151 6.81 -13.31 4.91
C THR A 151 7.73 -13.45 6.10
N ASP A 152 8.70 -14.36 6.04
CA ASP A 152 9.71 -14.56 7.08
C ASP A 152 10.60 -13.32 7.16
N ARG A 153 11.07 -12.81 6.00
CA ARG A 153 11.87 -11.58 5.94
C ARG A 153 11.14 -10.38 6.56
N LEU A 154 9.88 -10.18 6.21
CA LEU A 154 9.08 -9.10 6.81
C LEU A 154 8.87 -9.27 8.31
N THR A 155 8.76 -10.51 8.78
CA THR A 155 8.63 -10.84 10.19
C THR A 155 9.93 -10.52 10.95
N GLU A 156 11.08 -10.93 10.44
CA GLU A 156 12.40 -10.65 11.03
C GLU A 156 12.67 -9.15 11.12
N GLU A 157 12.42 -8.40 10.06
CA GLU A 157 12.58 -6.94 10.05
C GLU A 157 11.59 -6.25 11.01
N SER A 158 10.37 -6.80 11.15
CA SER A 158 9.40 -6.31 12.12
C SER A 158 9.85 -6.55 13.56
N ILE A 159 10.45 -7.69 13.85
CA ILE A 159 11.05 -7.99 15.15
C ILE A 159 12.21 -7.01 15.43
N ALA A 160 13.07 -6.78 14.44
CA ALA A 160 14.18 -5.83 14.57
C ALA A 160 13.67 -4.40 14.84
N PHE A 161 12.61 -3.97 14.16
CA PHE A 161 11.97 -2.67 14.41
C PHE A 161 11.42 -2.58 15.85
N ILE A 162 10.73 -3.62 16.32
CA ILE A 162 10.16 -3.67 17.68
C ILE A 162 11.28 -3.62 18.71
N GLU A 163 12.33 -4.42 18.56
CA GLU A 163 13.47 -4.44 19.48
C GLU A 163 14.20 -3.09 19.55
N ALA A 164 14.36 -2.44 18.44
CA ALA A 164 14.99 -1.11 18.37
C ALA A 164 14.14 -0.03 19.06
N ASN A 165 12.83 -0.20 19.12
CA ASN A 165 11.90 0.81 19.61
C ASN A 165 11.13 0.42 20.87
N LYS A 166 11.40 -0.72 21.50
CA LYS A 166 10.65 -1.26 22.65
C LYS A 166 10.60 -0.34 23.89
N ASN A 167 11.49 0.63 23.98
CA ASN A 167 11.54 1.60 25.09
C ASN A 167 10.84 2.93 24.76
N LYS A 168 10.16 3.01 23.62
CA LYS A 168 9.41 4.17 23.13
C LYS A 168 8.04 3.74 22.66
N PRO A 169 7.05 4.63 22.63
CA PRO A 169 5.82 4.32 21.92
C PRO A 169 6.13 4.14 20.41
N PHE A 170 5.61 3.09 19.82
CA PHE A 170 5.77 2.86 18.39
C PHE A 170 4.48 2.38 17.74
N PHE A 171 4.37 2.60 16.45
CA PHE A 171 3.33 2.08 15.58
C PHE A 171 3.97 1.38 14.37
N LEU A 172 3.84 0.07 14.31
CA LEU A 172 4.28 -0.72 13.17
C LEU A 172 3.05 -1.19 12.38
N ASN A 173 2.93 -0.72 11.14
CA ASN A 173 1.92 -1.14 10.19
C ASN A 173 2.48 -2.28 9.34
N LEU A 174 2.32 -3.52 9.79
CA LEU A 174 2.78 -4.71 9.09
C LEU A 174 1.68 -5.25 8.16
N TRP A 175 1.86 -5.06 6.87
CA TRP A 175 0.94 -5.53 5.84
C TRP A 175 1.59 -6.58 4.94
N GLN A 176 1.44 -7.83 5.32
CA GLN A 176 1.98 -8.97 4.58
C GLN A 176 1.42 -9.05 3.15
N TYR A 177 2.19 -9.65 2.23
CA TYR A 177 1.73 -9.97 0.87
C TYR A 177 0.84 -11.22 0.82
N GLY A 178 1.07 -12.17 1.71
CA GLY A 178 0.24 -13.38 1.84
C GLY A 178 -1.20 -13.05 2.27
N VAL A 179 -2.17 -13.73 1.68
CA VAL A 179 -2.07 -14.82 0.69
C VAL A 179 -2.54 -14.36 -0.71
N HIS A 180 -1.94 -13.30 -1.26
CA HIS A 180 -2.32 -12.76 -2.58
C HIS A 180 -1.67 -13.58 -3.69
N GLY A 181 -2.43 -13.90 -4.75
CA GLY A 181 -1.85 -14.53 -5.95
C GLY A 181 -0.87 -13.61 -6.71
N PRO A 182 0.04 -14.16 -7.55
CA PRO A 182 0.22 -15.59 -7.75
C PRO A 182 0.87 -16.25 -6.52
N TRP A 183 0.52 -17.51 -6.29
CA TRP A 183 1.15 -18.32 -5.25
C TRP A 183 2.39 -18.99 -5.83
N GLY A 184 3.51 -18.95 -5.09
CA GLY A 184 4.76 -19.59 -5.45
C GLY A 184 4.73 -21.12 -5.35
#